data_ce2e560d5ebd16ff26532b60dc409126
#
_entry.id   ce2e560d5ebd16ff26532b60dc409126
#
_cell.length_a   1.000
_cell.length_b   1.000
_cell.length_c   1.000
_cell.angle_alpha   90.00
_cell.angle_beta   90.00
_cell.angle_gamma   90.00
#
_symmetry.space_group_name_H-M   'P 1'
#
loop_
_entity.id
_entity.type
_entity.pdbx_description
1 polymer ?
#
loop_
_entity_poly.entity_id
_entity_poly.type
_entity_poly.pdbx_seq_one_letter_code
_entity_poly.pdbx_strand_id
1 'polypeptide(L)'
;MTDKQVTGVLVTVIFIGFFVLLMGGLIVASIVARRREQERTRQMVNIAGLLGWQFSEAAGLNWIPNLETFALFNQGHSKQIKNAMYGEIDGVKAAVFDYSYVVGSGKNRTTYNQSVVYFEPTNLNLPHFSLRPEHFFHKIVSAFGYQDIDFGNRPDFSSKYLLRGPDEQGVRSIFTDALLGFYEMNEGASTDGGGNQLFIFRQNQRPSPPETQAFLNWGLQLQRLYGNRW
;
A
#
# COMPACT_ATOMS: atom_id res chain seq x y z
N MET A 1 -57.92 -17.67 16.14
CA MET A 1 -56.53 -17.95 15.75
C MET A 1 -56.03 -19.07 16.65
N THR A 2 -55.47 -20.11 16.09
CA THR A 2 -54.86 -21.19 16.88
C THR A 2 -53.50 -20.70 17.44
N ASP A 3 -53.06 -21.26 18.60
CA ASP A 3 -51.76 -20.90 19.23
C ASP A 3 -50.59 -21.00 18.24
N LYS A 4 -50.61 -21.95 17.31
CA LYS A 4 -49.62 -22.09 16.24
C LYS A 4 -49.58 -20.91 15.26
N GLN A 5 -50.76 -20.31 14.97
CA GLN A 5 -50.82 -19.13 14.09
C GLN A 5 -50.26 -17.87 14.77
N VAL A 6 -50.56 -17.69 16.08
CA VAL A 6 -50.06 -16.58 16.87
C VAL A 6 -48.54 -16.66 17.00
N THR A 7 -47.98 -17.84 17.31
CA THR A 7 -46.54 -18.09 17.39
C THR A 7 -45.86 -17.84 16.04
N GLY A 8 -46.43 -18.28 14.92
CA GLY A 8 -45.87 -18.02 13.58
C GLY A 8 -45.81 -16.54 13.22
N VAL A 9 -46.86 -15.77 13.53
CA VAL A 9 -46.87 -14.32 13.29
C VAL A 9 -45.82 -13.61 14.17
N LEU A 10 -45.72 -13.99 15.44
CA LEU A 10 -44.73 -13.41 16.37
C LEU A 10 -43.28 -13.63 15.87
N VAL A 11 -42.97 -14.87 15.49
CA VAL A 11 -41.65 -15.22 14.93
C VAL A 11 -41.35 -14.39 13.68
N THR A 12 -42.33 -14.27 12.77
CA THR A 12 -42.12 -13.48 11.53
C THR A 12 -41.88 -12.01 11.83
N VAL A 13 -42.60 -11.40 12.76
CA VAL A 13 -42.39 -10.00 13.18
C VAL A 13 -41.00 -9.78 13.78
N ILE A 14 -40.55 -10.74 14.63
CA ILE A 14 -39.19 -10.68 15.22
C ILE A 14 -38.12 -10.75 14.12
N PHE A 15 -38.25 -11.66 13.14
CA PHE A 15 -37.30 -11.77 12.01
C PHE A 15 -37.29 -10.51 11.15
N ILE A 16 -38.44 -9.92 10.85
CA ILE A 16 -38.50 -8.66 10.09
C ILE A 16 -37.86 -7.53 10.88
N GLY A 17 -38.15 -7.42 12.18
CA GLY A 17 -37.53 -6.41 13.06
C GLY A 17 -36.01 -6.54 13.10
N PHE A 18 -35.50 -7.77 13.27
CA PHE A 18 -34.06 -8.05 13.25
C PHE A 18 -33.42 -7.69 11.88
N PHE A 19 -34.07 -8.06 10.78
CA PHE A 19 -33.57 -7.73 9.43
C PHE A 19 -33.51 -6.22 9.18
N VAL A 20 -34.53 -5.46 9.61
CA VAL A 20 -34.56 -3.99 9.50
C VAL A 20 -33.45 -3.35 10.32
N LEU A 21 -33.21 -3.82 11.55
CA LEU A 21 -32.09 -3.33 12.37
C LEU A 21 -30.73 -3.63 11.76
N LEU A 22 -30.54 -4.82 11.20
CA LEU A 22 -29.30 -5.22 10.55
C LEU A 22 -29.04 -4.38 9.29
N MET A 23 -30.06 -4.18 8.45
CA MET A 23 -29.97 -3.32 7.26
C MET A 23 -29.72 -1.86 7.63
N GLY A 24 -30.40 -1.34 8.65
CA GLY A 24 -30.17 0.00 9.20
C GLY A 24 -28.74 0.18 9.68
N GLY A 25 -28.20 -0.79 10.41
CA GLY A 25 -26.80 -0.80 10.86
C GLY A 25 -25.81 -0.77 9.70
N LEU A 26 -26.02 -1.56 8.64
CA LEU A 26 -25.18 -1.56 7.44
C LEU A 26 -25.21 -0.22 6.69
N ILE A 27 -26.39 0.40 6.58
CA ILE A 27 -26.54 1.73 5.97
C ILE A 27 -25.76 2.78 6.76
N VAL A 28 -25.93 2.82 8.08
CA VAL A 28 -25.19 3.76 8.95
C VAL A 28 -23.69 3.53 8.83
N ALA A 29 -23.22 2.29 8.89
CA ALA A 29 -21.80 1.96 8.73
C ALA A 29 -21.25 2.45 7.39
N SER A 30 -22.00 2.28 6.30
CA SER A 30 -21.61 2.74 4.96
C SER A 30 -21.53 4.27 4.87
N ILE A 31 -22.46 4.99 5.50
CA ILE A 31 -22.44 6.47 5.57
C ILE A 31 -21.23 6.94 6.35
N VAL A 32 -20.96 6.34 7.51
CA VAL A 32 -19.80 6.69 8.33
C VAL A 32 -18.49 6.45 7.58
N ALA A 33 -18.37 5.30 6.88
CA ALA A 33 -17.20 4.98 6.08
C ALA A 33 -16.99 6.02 4.95
N ARG A 34 -18.05 6.39 4.23
CA ARG A 34 -17.98 7.43 3.18
C ARG A 34 -17.56 8.78 3.74
N ARG A 35 -18.10 9.20 4.89
CA ARG A 35 -17.72 10.46 5.55
C ARG A 35 -16.26 10.49 5.96
N ARG A 36 -15.73 9.35 6.47
CA ARG A 36 -14.30 9.23 6.82
C ARG A 36 -13.41 9.36 5.59
N GLU A 37 -13.77 8.74 4.46
CA GLU A 37 -13.01 8.87 3.21
C GLU A 37 -13.06 10.29 2.65
N GLN A 38 -14.21 10.95 2.66
CA GLN A 38 -14.33 12.34 2.24
C GLN A 38 -13.50 13.30 3.11
N GLU A 39 -13.50 13.07 4.43
CA GLU A 39 -12.67 13.85 5.35
C GLU A 39 -11.18 13.62 5.11
N ARG A 40 -10.77 12.35 4.86
CA ARG A 40 -9.40 12.02 4.46
C ARG A 40 -9.02 12.76 3.18
N THR A 41 -9.84 12.70 2.14
CA THR A 41 -9.59 13.39 0.86
C THR A 41 -9.40 14.90 1.10
N ARG A 42 -10.29 15.53 1.87
CA ARG A 42 -10.19 16.97 2.18
C ARG A 42 -8.89 17.32 2.91
N GLN A 43 -8.48 16.50 3.88
CA GLN A 43 -7.22 16.72 4.61
C GLN A 43 -6.00 16.52 3.70
N MET A 44 -6.02 15.54 2.79
CA MET A 44 -4.94 15.32 1.81
C MET A 44 -4.82 16.50 0.83
N VAL A 45 -5.94 17.08 0.39
CA VAL A 45 -5.95 18.32 -0.42
C VAL A 45 -5.24 19.45 0.33
N ASN A 46 -5.55 19.65 1.62
CA ASN A 46 -4.91 20.69 2.43
C ASN A 46 -3.39 20.46 2.56
N ILE A 47 -2.95 19.21 2.77
CA ILE A 47 -1.53 18.87 2.87
C ILE A 47 -0.84 19.13 1.53
N ALA A 48 -1.44 18.74 0.40
CA ALA A 48 -0.90 19.03 -0.92
C ALA A 48 -0.73 20.55 -1.13
N GLY A 49 -1.73 21.34 -0.73
CA GLY A 49 -1.66 22.81 -0.78
C GLY A 49 -0.54 23.40 0.08
N LEU A 50 -0.31 22.87 1.30
CA LEU A 50 0.79 23.30 2.18
C LEU A 50 2.17 22.96 1.60
N LEU A 51 2.28 21.86 0.86
CA LEU A 51 3.52 21.45 0.18
C LEU A 51 3.73 22.16 -1.18
N GLY A 52 2.74 22.91 -1.67
CA GLY A 52 2.75 23.45 -3.04
C GLY A 52 2.61 22.38 -4.12
N TRP A 53 2.07 21.21 -3.77
CA TRP A 53 1.91 20.06 -4.65
C TRP A 53 0.53 20.04 -5.31
N GLN A 54 0.46 19.38 -6.47
CA GLN A 54 -0.81 19.11 -7.15
C GLN A 54 -1.54 17.95 -6.45
N PHE A 55 -2.87 17.91 -6.62
CA PHE A 55 -3.71 16.88 -6.03
C PHE A 55 -4.71 16.32 -7.07
N SER A 56 -4.93 14.99 -7.00
CA SER A 56 -5.98 14.29 -7.75
C SER A 56 -6.72 13.34 -6.80
N GLU A 57 -8.04 13.47 -6.73
CA GLU A 57 -8.87 12.59 -5.90
C GLU A 57 -8.85 11.14 -6.41
N ALA A 58 -8.86 10.97 -7.75
CA ALA A 58 -8.78 9.67 -8.42
C ALA A 58 -7.80 9.76 -9.59
N ALA A 59 -6.65 9.13 -9.47
CA ALA A 59 -5.66 9.03 -10.52
C ALA A 59 -5.84 7.71 -11.30
N GLY A 60 -5.65 7.76 -12.62
CA GLY A 60 -5.61 6.54 -13.44
C GLY A 60 -4.37 5.70 -13.15
N LEU A 61 -4.42 4.40 -13.39
CA LEU A 61 -3.25 3.52 -13.23
C LEU A 61 -2.11 3.86 -14.21
N ASN A 62 -2.41 4.58 -15.30
CA ASN A 62 -1.43 5.07 -16.28
C ASN A 62 -0.80 6.43 -15.88
N TRP A 63 -1.11 6.93 -14.70
CA TRP A 63 -0.58 8.20 -14.19
C TRP A 63 0.94 8.16 -13.96
N ILE A 64 1.47 7.03 -13.47
CA ILE A 64 2.90 6.73 -13.40
C ILE A 64 3.22 5.70 -14.48
N PRO A 65 4.24 5.91 -15.32
CA PRO A 65 4.57 4.98 -16.39
C PRO A 65 5.07 3.63 -15.85
N ASN A 66 4.78 2.55 -16.58
CA ASN A 66 5.26 1.19 -16.34
C ASN A 66 4.89 0.59 -14.96
N LEU A 67 3.79 1.05 -14.33
CA LEU A 67 3.37 0.53 -13.02
C LEU A 67 3.22 -0.99 -12.99
N GLU A 68 2.77 -1.59 -14.09
CA GLU A 68 2.56 -3.03 -14.23
C GLU A 68 3.84 -3.86 -14.12
N THR A 69 5.02 -3.25 -14.25
CA THR A 69 6.30 -3.93 -14.08
C THR A 69 6.70 -4.13 -12.62
N PHE A 70 6.04 -3.42 -11.70
CA PHE A 70 6.32 -3.49 -10.27
C PHE A 70 5.37 -4.47 -9.55
N ALA A 71 5.93 -5.24 -8.62
CA ALA A 71 5.21 -6.30 -7.92
C ALA A 71 3.94 -5.83 -7.22
N LEU A 72 3.95 -4.65 -6.59
CA LEU A 72 2.79 -4.06 -5.93
C LEU A 72 1.61 -3.88 -6.90
N PHE A 73 1.88 -3.40 -8.11
CA PHE A 73 0.84 -3.05 -9.07
C PHE A 73 0.47 -4.21 -10.01
N ASN A 74 1.21 -5.31 -9.96
CA ASN A 74 0.90 -6.53 -10.73
C ASN A 74 0.04 -7.55 -9.95
N GLN A 75 -0.33 -7.23 -8.71
CA GLN A 75 -1.12 -8.11 -7.86
C GLN A 75 -2.62 -7.84 -7.98
N GLY A 76 -3.41 -8.90 -7.86
CA GLY A 76 -4.86 -8.81 -7.72
C GLY A 76 -5.58 -8.11 -8.87
N HIS A 77 -6.79 -7.67 -8.57
CA HIS A 77 -7.69 -6.97 -9.50
C HIS A 77 -8.39 -5.79 -8.80
N SER A 78 -9.28 -5.08 -9.51
CA SER A 78 -10.03 -3.91 -8.96
C SER A 78 -9.10 -2.86 -8.34
N LYS A 79 -8.00 -2.59 -9.01
CA LYS A 79 -6.94 -1.68 -8.60
C LYS A 79 -7.41 -0.24 -8.68
N GLN A 80 -7.11 0.57 -7.65
CA GLN A 80 -7.48 1.99 -7.60
C GLN A 80 -6.36 2.80 -6.97
N ILE A 81 -6.08 3.98 -7.55
CA ILE A 81 -5.25 5.04 -6.98
C ILE A 81 -6.18 6.19 -6.60
N LYS A 82 -6.12 6.63 -5.34
CA LYS A 82 -6.90 7.74 -4.80
C LYS A 82 -6.02 8.68 -3.99
N ASN A 83 -6.53 9.90 -3.75
CA ASN A 83 -5.88 10.89 -2.91
C ASN A 83 -4.41 11.11 -3.30
N ALA A 84 -4.14 11.16 -4.62
CA ALA A 84 -2.80 11.32 -5.13
C ALA A 84 -2.38 12.79 -5.04
N MET A 85 -1.32 13.06 -4.28
CA MET A 85 -0.62 14.34 -4.28
C MET A 85 0.79 14.16 -4.84
N TYR A 86 1.24 15.10 -5.67
CA TYR A 86 2.49 14.98 -6.38
C TYR A 86 3.14 16.32 -6.67
N GLY A 87 4.45 16.34 -6.66
CA GLY A 87 5.27 17.52 -6.86
C GLY A 87 6.76 17.16 -6.84
N GLU A 88 7.57 18.08 -6.38
CA GLU A 88 9.02 17.87 -6.25
C GLU A 88 9.47 18.14 -4.81
N ILE A 89 10.50 17.40 -4.37
CA ILE A 89 11.19 17.62 -3.11
C ILE A 89 12.71 17.45 -3.36
N ASP A 90 13.49 18.45 -3.05
CA ASP A 90 14.94 18.49 -3.30
C ASP A 90 15.31 18.19 -4.77
N GLY A 91 14.48 18.63 -5.74
CA GLY A 91 14.66 18.39 -7.17
C GLY A 91 14.31 16.96 -7.62
N VAL A 92 13.72 16.14 -6.74
CA VAL A 92 13.26 14.79 -7.06
C VAL A 92 11.74 14.83 -7.20
N LYS A 93 11.22 14.31 -8.32
CA LYS A 93 9.78 14.10 -8.45
C LYS A 93 9.31 13.10 -7.40
N ALA A 94 8.26 13.46 -6.69
CA ALA A 94 7.70 12.66 -5.62
C ALA A 94 6.17 12.66 -5.64
N ALA A 95 5.58 11.60 -5.13
CA ALA A 95 4.14 11.51 -4.90
C ALA A 95 3.82 10.72 -3.64
N VAL A 96 2.65 11.02 -3.07
CA VAL A 96 2.02 10.17 -2.05
C VAL A 96 0.59 9.90 -2.51
N PHE A 97 0.18 8.64 -2.48
CA PHE A 97 -1.17 8.25 -2.88
C PHE A 97 -1.68 7.03 -2.10
N ASP A 98 -2.98 6.90 -2.03
CA ASP A 98 -3.62 5.70 -1.52
C ASP A 98 -3.82 4.70 -2.66
N TYR A 99 -3.36 3.48 -2.46
CA TYR A 99 -3.52 2.39 -3.42
C TYR A 99 -4.31 1.23 -2.81
N SER A 100 -5.29 0.74 -3.54
CA SER A 100 -6.06 -0.43 -3.15
C SER A 100 -6.16 -1.45 -4.27
N TYR A 101 -6.21 -2.73 -3.90
CA TYR A 101 -6.45 -3.85 -4.80
C TYR A 101 -7.12 -4.99 -4.07
N VAL A 102 -7.67 -5.93 -4.82
CA VAL A 102 -8.39 -7.08 -4.29
C VAL A 102 -7.68 -8.37 -4.71
N VAL A 103 -7.49 -9.28 -3.77
CA VAL A 103 -6.98 -10.63 -4.03
C VAL A 103 -8.07 -11.64 -3.72
N GLY A 104 -8.16 -12.68 -4.55
CA GLY A 104 -9.17 -13.73 -4.42
C GLY A 104 -10.52 -13.32 -4.99
N SER A 105 -11.51 -14.20 -4.84
CA SER A 105 -12.87 -14.01 -5.36
C SER A 105 -13.94 -14.61 -4.43
N GLY A 106 -15.19 -14.18 -4.58
CA GLY A 106 -16.31 -14.69 -3.79
C GLY A 106 -16.10 -14.51 -2.29
N LYS A 107 -16.19 -15.61 -1.52
CA LYS A 107 -16.05 -15.62 -0.05
C LYS A 107 -14.58 -15.43 0.42
N ASN A 108 -13.61 -15.68 -0.45
CA ASN A 108 -12.18 -15.58 -0.14
C ASN A 108 -11.57 -14.25 -0.63
N ARG A 109 -12.41 -13.25 -0.85
CA ARG A 109 -12.00 -11.91 -1.27
C ARG A 109 -11.38 -11.14 -0.12
N THR A 110 -10.16 -10.63 -0.32
CA THR A 110 -9.48 -9.72 0.62
C THR A 110 -9.11 -8.43 -0.10
N THR A 111 -9.47 -7.30 0.47
CA THR A 111 -9.08 -5.98 -0.04
C THR A 111 -7.88 -5.47 0.76
N TYR A 112 -6.83 -5.07 0.05
CA TYR A 112 -5.65 -4.43 0.61
C TYR A 112 -5.70 -2.93 0.34
N ASN A 113 -5.38 -2.13 1.35
CA ASN A 113 -5.38 -0.67 1.27
C ASN A 113 -4.12 -0.14 1.94
N GLN A 114 -3.28 0.58 1.21
CA GLN A 114 -2.07 1.21 1.74
C GLN A 114 -1.82 2.56 1.11
N SER A 115 -1.10 3.42 1.82
CA SER A 115 -0.50 4.60 1.21
C SER A 115 0.89 4.23 0.67
N VAL A 116 1.23 4.81 -0.47
CA VAL A 116 2.50 4.61 -1.17
C VAL A 116 3.18 5.95 -1.33
N VAL A 117 4.47 6.00 -1.01
CA VAL A 117 5.37 7.10 -1.41
C VAL A 117 6.10 6.66 -2.67
N TYR A 118 6.10 7.52 -3.67
CA TYR A 118 6.79 7.34 -4.93
C TYR A 118 7.87 8.39 -5.09
N PHE A 119 9.03 7.97 -5.61
CA PHE A 119 10.12 8.85 -6.01
C PHE A 119 10.64 8.50 -7.40
N GLU A 120 11.02 9.53 -8.16
CA GLU A 120 11.63 9.41 -9.48
C GLU A 120 12.88 10.33 -9.58
N PRO A 121 13.99 9.96 -8.90
CA PRO A 121 15.24 10.71 -9.03
C PRO A 121 15.89 10.46 -10.39
N THR A 122 16.40 11.51 -11.03
CA THR A 122 16.95 11.45 -12.39
C THR A 122 18.26 10.67 -12.51
N ASN A 123 19.01 10.58 -11.43
CA ASN A 123 20.34 9.95 -11.36
C ASN A 123 20.32 8.51 -10.82
N LEU A 124 19.15 7.94 -10.55
CA LEU A 124 19.01 6.59 -10.05
C LEU A 124 18.80 5.61 -11.22
N ASN A 125 19.50 4.47 -11.18
CA ASN A 125 19.32 3.37 -12.11
C ASN A 125 19.38 2.06 -11.32
N LEU A 126 18.22 1.58 -10.89
CA LEU A 126 18.07 0.39 -10.07
C LEU A 126 17.80 -0.85 -10.94
N PRO A 127 18.35 -2.02 -10.63
CA PRO A 127 17.80 -3.26 -11.10
C PRO A 127 16.35 -3.41 -10.58
N HIS A 128 15.51 -4.14 -11.30
CA HIS A 128 14.17 -4.43 -10.81
C HIS A 128 14.23 -5.34 -9.58
N PHE A 129 13.58 -4.93 -8.50
CA PHE A 129 13.46 -5.72 -7.28
C PHE A 129 12.14 -5.47 -6.54
N SER A 130 11.81 -6.41 -5.67
CA SER A 130 10.70 -6.31 -4.72
C SER A 130 11.14 -6.79 -3.36
N LEU A 131 10.98 -5.96 -2.34
CA LEU A 131 11.23 -6.26 -0.94
C LEU A 131 9.93 -6.25 -0.15
N ARG A 132 9.67 -7.33 0.58
CA ARG A 132 8.48 -7.48 1.45
C ARG A 132 8.84 -8.10 2.78
N PRO A 133 8.17 -7.74 3.89
CA PRO A 133 8.27 -8.51 5.12
C PRO A 133 7.78 -9.96 4.91
N GLU A 134 8.50 -10.94 5.46
CA GLU A 134 8.25 -12.36 5.25
C GLU A 134 6.82 -12.78 5.64
N HIS A 135 6.30 -12.26 6.75
CA HIS A 135 4.96 -12.61 7.25
C HIS A 135 3.80 -12.17 6.35
N PHE A 136 4.04 -11.27 5.39
CA PHE A 136 3.05 -10.90 4.38
C PHE A 136 3.07 -11.82 3.15
N PHE A 137 4.15 -12.58 2.96
CA PHE A 137 4.34 -13.38 1.76
C PHE A 137 3.31 -14.51 1.62
N HIS A 138 2.94 -15.17 2.71
CA HIS A 138 1.99 -16.30 2.68
C HIS A 138 0.58 -15.92 2.18
N LYS A 139 0.28 -14.63 2.08
CA LYS A 139 -1.03 -14.12 1.64
C LYS A 139 -1.05 -13.64 0.19
N ILE A 140 0.12 -13.50 -0.44
CA ILE A 140 0.26 -12.91 -1.77
C ILE A 140 1.06 -13.89 -2.63
N VAL A 141 0.37 -14.58 -3.54
CA VAL A 141 1.00 -15.50 -4.50
C VAL A 141 2.06 -14.74 -5.28
N SER A 142 3.26 -15.30 -5.34
CA SER A 142 4.44 -14.74 -5.99
C SER A 142 4.14 -14.30 -7.43
N ALA A 143 4.08 -13.00 -7.67
CA ALA A 143 3.88 -12.48 -9.03
C ALA A 143 5.07 -12.76 -9.96
N PHE A 144 6.26 -13.09 -9.42
CA PHE A 144 7.49 -13.16 -10.21
C PHE A 144 8.33 -14.39 -9.93
N GLY A 145 8.02 -15.47 -9.49
CA GLY A 145 8.78 -16.74 -9.49
C GLY A 145 10.30 -16.70 -9.20
N TYR A 146 10.85 -15.55 -8.80
CA TYR A 146 12.27 -15.40 -8.48
C TYR A 146 12.60 -15.97 -7.10
N GLN A 147 13.84 -16.50 -6.98
CA GLN A 147 14.35 -16.98 -5.69
C GLN A 147 14.56 -15.79 -4.73
N ASP A 148 14.54 -16.09 -3.44
CA ASP A 148 14.86 -15.13 -2.41
C ASP A 148 16.36 -14.82 -2.41
N ILE A 149 16.71 -13.56 -2.16
CA ILE A 149 18.09 -13.05 -2.13
C ILE A 149 18.49 -12.82 -0.67
N ASP A 150 19.13 -13.82 -0.07
CA ASP A 150 19.57 -13.78 1.32
C ASP A 150 20.98 -13.15 1.47
N PHE A 151 21.20 -12.45 2.59
CA PHE A 151 22.49 -11.92 2.99
C PHE A 151 23.03 -12.69 4.19
N GLY A 152 23.98 -13.60 3.95
CA GLY A 152 24.55 -14.45 5.00
C GLY A 152 25.24 -13.72 6.14
N ASN A 153 25.73 -12.50 5.88
CA ASN A 153 26.31 -11.59 6.90
C ASN A 153 25.25 -10.74 7.62
N ARG A 154 23.99 -10.80 7.24
CA ARG A 154 22.87 -10.04 7.83
C ARG A 154 21.66 -10.98 8.05
N PRO A 155 21.76 -11.96 8.97
CA PRO A 155 20.71 -12.95 9.18
C PRO A 155 19.40 -12.34 9.71
N ASP A 156 19.46 -11.25 10.46
CA ASP A 156 18.28 -10.53 10.95
C ASP A 156 17.46 -9.92 9.81
N PHE A 157 18.11 -9.35 8.79
CA PHE A 157 17.45 -8.89 7.59
C PHE A 157 16.82 -10.06 6.84
N SER A 158 17.61 -11.09 6.52
CA SER A 158 17.17 -12.24 5.71
C SER A 158 16.03 -13.04 6.37
N SER A 159 15.96 -13.06 7.71
CA SER A 159 14.86 -13.72 8.44
C SER A 159 13.57 -12.90 8.49
N LYS A 160 13.64 -11.60 8.23
CA LYS A 160 12.48 -10.68 8.31
C LYS A 160 11.93 -10.26 6.96
N TYR A 161 12.74 -10.39 5.91
CA TYR A 161 12.43 -9.85 4.59
C TYR A 161 12.68 -10.85 3.47
N LEU A 162 11.78 -10.85 2.51
CA LEU A 162 11.93 -11.51 1.21
C LEU A 162 12.34 -10.47 0.17
N LEU A 163 13.56 -10.59 -0.34
CA LEU A 163 14.09 -9.75 -1.41
C LEU A 163 14.18 -10.56 -2.70
N ARG A 164 13.59 -10.07 -3.78
CA ARG A 164 13.53 -10.75 -5.07
C ARG A 164 13.80 -9.81 -6.23
N GLY A 165 14.43 -10.32 -7.26
CA GLY A 165 14.64 -9.62 -8.52
C GLY A 165 15.24 -10.53 -9.58
N PRO A 166 15.12 -10.16 -10.86
CA PRO A 166 15.67 -10.95 -11.97
C PRO A 166 17.20 -10.94 -12.05
N ASP A 167 17.83 -9.85 -11.58
CA ASP A 167 19.28 -9.67 -11.53
C ASP A 167 19.77 -9.70 -10.08
N GLU A 168 20.05 -10.90 -9.56
CA GLU A 168 20.50 -11.08 -8.18
C GLU A 168 21.78 -10.28 -7.87
N GLN A 169 22.76 -10.27 -8.77
CA GLN A 169 24.02 -9.55 -8.54
C GLN A 169 23.81 -8.04 -8.50
N GLY A 170 23.02 -7.51 -9.43
CA GLY A 170 22.63 -6.11 -9.44
C GLY A 170 21.87 -5.73 -8.17
N VAL A 171 20.90 -6.55 -7.74
CA VAL A 171 20.15 -6.31 -6.52
C VAL A 171 21.06 -6.35 -5.30
N ARG A 172 21.94 -7.34 -5.14
CA ARG A 172 22.92 -7.39 -4.04
C ARG A 172 23.80 -6.15 -3.99
N SER A 173 24.22 -5.63 -5.14
CA SER A 173 25.10 -4.46 -5.21
C SER A 173 24.48 -3.16 -4.70
N ILE A 174 23.14 -3.05 -4.72
CA ILE A 174 22.43 -1.85 -4.24
C ILE A 174 22.04 -1.95 -2.75
N PHE A 175 21.99 -3.15 -2.17
CA PHE A 175 21.65 -3.36 -0.78
C PHE A 175 22.89 -3.25 0.11
N THR A 176 23.33 -2.00 0.35
CA THR A 176 24.45 -1.69 1.23
C THR A 176 24.14 -1.98 2.70
N ASP A 177 25.17 -2.05 3.57
CA ASP A 177 24.97 -2.24 5.01
C ASP A 177 24.08 -1.17 5.65
N ALA A 178 24.17 0.08 5.17
CA ALA A 178 23.32 1.17 5.64
C ALA A 178 21.85 0.94 5.27
N LEU A 179 21.60 0.43 4.05
CA LEU A 179 20.25 0.13 3.58
C LEU A 179 19.66 -1.07 4.31
N LEU A 180 20.42 -2.16 4.47
CA LEU A 180 20.03 -3.34 5.23
C LEU A 180 19.70 -2.97 6.68
N GLY A 181 20.56 -2.18 7.34
CA GLY A 181 20.32 -1.67 8.70
C GLY A 181 19.09 -0.79 8.82
N PHE A 182 18.78 0.01 7.78
CA PHE A 182 17.54 0.79 7.76
C PHE A 182 16.30 -0.12 7.82
N TYR A 183 16.27 -1.18 7.02
CA TYR A 183 15.14 -2.13 7.02
C TYR A 183 15.02 -2.90 8.33
N GLU A 184 16.14 -3.31 8.92
CA GLU A 184 16.15 -3.98 10.23
C GLU A 184 15.55 -3.11 11.34
N MET A 185 15.81 -1.79 11.31
CA MET A 185 15.25 -0.82 12.26
C MET A 185 13.81 -0.38 11.92
N ASN A 186 13.37 -0.53 10.67
CA ASN A 186 12.07 -0.09 10.18
C ASN A 186 11.22 -1.27 9.73
N GLU A 187 10.95 -2.20 10.64
CA GLU A 187 10.16 -3.40 10.35
C GLU A 187 8.83 -3.08 9.67
N GLY A 188 8.43 -3.94 8.73
CA GLY A 188 7.20 -3.79 7.96
C GLY A 188 7.31 -2.89 6.73
N ALA A 189 8.47 -2.28 6.49
CA ALA A 189 8.73 -1.55 5.25
C ALA A 189 8.68 -2.48 4.03
N SER A 190 8.10 -2.01 2.95
CA SER A 190 8.04 -2.70 1.66
C SER A 190 8.51 -1.75 0.58
N THR A 191 9.28 -2.25 -0.39
CA THR A 191 9.82 -1.43 -1.47
C THR A 191 9.81 -2.20 -2.79
N ASP A 192 9.34 -1.55 -3.85
CA ASP A 192 9.59 -1.96 -5.22
C ASP A 192 10.49 -0.93 -5.90
N GLY A 193 11.52 -1.36 -6.58
CA GLY A 193 12.43 -0.48 -7.33
C GLY A 193 12.72 -1.01 -8.73
N GLY A 194 13.04 -0.09 -9.64
CA GLY A 194 13.46 -0.41 -11.01
C GLY A 194 13.70 0.85 -11.84
N GLY A 195 14.81 0.90 -12.56
CA GLY A 195 15.22 2.11 -13.27
C GLY A 195 15.39 3.28 -12.30
N ASN A 196 14.73 4.40 -12.57
CA ASN A 196 14.73 5.55 -11.67
C ASN A 196 13.47 5.64 -10.79
N GLN A 197 12.72 4.56 -10.63
CA GLN A 197 11.47 4.55 -9.89
C GLN A 197 11.59 3.76 -8.59
N LEU A 198 11.02 4.31 -7.51
CA LEU A 198 10.97 3.73 -6.18
C LEU A 198 9.56 3.89 -5.61
N PHE A 199 8.97 2.78 -5.14
CA PHE A 199 7.69 2.74 -4.44
C PHE A 199 7.90 2.19 -3.05
N ILE A 200 7.61 2.99 -2.04
CA ILE A 200 7.84 2.68 -0.62
C ILE A 200 6.50 2.69 0.10
N PHE A 201 6.21 1.65 0.86
CA PHE A 201 4.94 1.51 1.56
C PHE A 201 5.04 0.54 2.75
N ARG A 202 3.99 0.48 3.54
CA ARG A 202 3.74 -0.59 4.50
C ARG A 202 2.48 -1.31 4.09
N GLN A 203 2.57 -2.64 3.99
CA GLN A 203 1.46 -3.47 3.50
C GLN A 203 0.20 -3.28 4.35
N ASN A 204 -0.91 -2.97 3.67
CA ASN A 204 -2.22 -2.77 4.28
C ASN A 204 -2.25 -1.68 5.39
N GLN A 205 -1.38 -0.67 5.29
CA GLN A 205 -1.32 0.46 6.20
C GLN A 205 -1.51 1.79 5.46
N ARG A 206 -2.42 2.59 5.98
CA ARG A 206 -2.67 3.95 5.52
C ARG A 206 -2.43 4.90 6.70
N PRO A 207 -1.30 5.62 6.75
CA PRO A 207 -1.10 6.67 7.74
C PRO A 207 -2.28 7.65 7.74
N SER A 208 -2.64 8.16 8.90
CA SER A 208 -3.63 9.23 8.99
C SER A 208 -3.11 10.48 8.26
N PRO A 209 -3.96 11.38 7.74
CA PRO A 209 -3.51 12.57 7.05
C PRO A 209 -2.47 13.40 7.83
N PRO A 210 -2.57 13.62 9.14
CA PRO A 210 -1.53 14.30 9.91
C PRO A 210 -0.16 13.59 9.90
N GLU A 211 -0.13 12.27 9.74
CA GLU A 211 1.10 11.48 9.69
C GLU A 211 1.73 11.43 8.28
N THR A 212 1.04 11.98 7.26
CA THR A 212 1.50 11.89 5.85
C THR A 212 2.85 12.57 5.64
N GLN A 213 3.10 13.69 6.31
CA GLN A 213 4.40 14.39 6.24
C GLN A 213 5.52 13.53 6.81
N ALA A 214 5.30 12.88 7.96
CA ALA A 214 6.28 11.98 8.57
C ALA A 214 6.53 10.76 7.68
N PHE A 215 5.47 10.23 7.05
CA PHE A 215 5.56 9.12 6.10
C PHE A 215 6.36 9.49 4.84
N LEU A 216 6.14 10.68 4.28
CA LEU A 216 6.92 11.20 3.17
C LEU A 216 8.40 11.37 3.55
N ASN A 217 8.68 11.96 4.72
CA ASN A 217 10.05 12.15 5.20
C ASN A 217 10.78 10.82 5.45
N TRP A 218 10.07 9.82 5.98
CA TRP A 218 10.58 8.46 6.14
C TRP A 218 10.93 7.82 4.79
N GLY A 219 10.05 7.96 3.80
CA GLY A 219 10.32 7.50 2.43
C GLY A 219 11.52 8.21 1.79
N LEU A 220 11.65 9.53 2.02
CA LEU A 220 12.77 10.32 1.52
C LEU A 220 14.11 9.89 2.13
N GLN A 221 14.15 9.56 3.42
CA GLN A 221 15.36 9.00 4.05
C GLN A 221 15.76 7.68 3.36
N LEU A 222 14.81 6.80 3.10
CA LEU A 222 15.07 5.54 2.42
C LEU A 222 15.53 5.76 0.97
N GLN A 223 14.87 6.66 0.22
CA GLN A 223 15.27 7.01 -1.14
C GLN A 223 16.72 7.49 -1.22
N ARG A 224 17.16 8.33 -0.28
CA ARG A 224 18.55 8.82 -0.21
C ARG A 224 19.57 7.69 -0.01
N LEU A 225 19.23 6.63 0.75
CA LEU A 225 20.09 5.46 0.92
C LEU A 225 20.28 4.67 -0.38
N TYR A 226 19.27 4.63 -1.25
CA TYR A 226 19.40 4.05 -2.60
C TYR A 226 20.24 4.94 -3.54
N GLY A 227 20.27 6.27 -3.32
CA GLY A 227 21.03 7.22 -4.12
C GLY A 227 22.51 7.35 -3.71
N ASN A 228 22.83 7.13 -2.43
CA ASN A 228 24.18 7.27 -1.88
C ASN A 228 25.03 6.02 -2.18
N ARG A 229 25.54 5.92 -3.40
CA ARG A 229 26.44 4.83 -3.83
C ARG A 229 27.93 5.23 -3.80
N TRP A 230 28.27 6.33 -3.12
CA TRP A 230 29.63 6.89 -3.05
C TRP A 230 30.05 7.17 -1.63
#